data_34f4ce90bea48c273c6c517931e1c2a3
#
_entry.id   34f4ce90bea48c273c6c517931e1c2a3
#
_cell.length_a   1.000
_cell.length_b   1.000
_cell.length_c   1.000
_cell.angle_alpha   90.00
_cell.angle_beta   90.00
_cell.angle_gamma   90.00
#
_symmetry.space_group_name_H-M   'P 1'
#
loop_
_entity.id
_entity.type
_entity.pdbx_description
1 polymer ?
#
loop_
_entity_poly.entity_id
_entity_poly.type
_entity_poly.pdbx_seq_one_letter_code
_entity_poly.pdbx_strand_id
1 'polypeptide(L)'
;MEMRTFGRTGLQVSILGFGCGAVGGLMVRGAPEDQERAVARALEAGVNYFDTAAMYGNGESEKNLGRVLAKLKPDVVVGTKVRIPSADFGRIGVAVAGSLEASLKRMGREQVDIFHLHNAITISGGGESLSAKTVLEEVVPAFEKLRQQGKTRFLGITAVGDTMALHQAIDARVFDSAQVSYNMLNPSAGSALAVGYPAQDYGRMFEHTQAAGVGVVGIRVLAGGALSGAAERHPIASPPPDPIGSASNYTADLQRARRLLPLVQQGHAGSLPEAAVRFAIAHPAMGTILVGMATLAEFEQALAAVNRGPLSQAALDSLAAIQRGFVGEAR
;
A
#
# COMPACT_ATOMS: atom_id res chain seq x y z
N MET A 1 -3.27 17.58 9.44
CA MET A 1 -3.19 16.14 9.08
C MET A 1 -3.51 15.30 10.30
N GLU A 2 -4.42 14.32 10.18
CA GLU A 2 -4.70 13.35 11.25
C GLU A 2 -3.49 12.43 11.43
N MET A 3 -3.10 12.18 12.70
CA MET A 3 -2.03 11.26 13.05
C MET A 3 -2.63 10.03 13.72
N ARG A 4 -2.10 8.86 13.42
CA ARG A 4 -2.55 7.59 13.98
C ARG A 4 -1.38 6.79 14.55
N THR A 5 -1.64 6.09 15.65
CA THR A 5 -0.66 5.14 16.20
C THR A 5 -0.51 3.96 15.27
N PHE A 6 0.72 3.66 14.86
CA PHE A 6 1.00 2.62 13.87
C PHE A 6 1.26 1.27 14.53
N GLY A 7 0.19 0.56 14.82
CA GLY A 7 0.25 -0.73 15.50
C GLY A 7 1.05 -0.65 16.81
N ARG A 8 1.81 -1.70 17.10
CA ARG A 8 2.67 -1.79 18.29
C ARG A 8 4.00 -1.05 18.16
N THR A 9 4.29 -0.42 17.02
CA THR A 9 5.58 0.28 16.79
C THR A 9 5.77 1.51 17.63
N GLY A 10 4.69 2.10 18.16
CA GLY A 10 4.69 3.39 18.83
C GLY A 10 4.83 4.60 17.90
N LEU A 11 5.06 4.39 16.60
CA LEU A 11 5.13 5.47 15.64
C LEU A 11 3.78 6.19 15.52
N GLN A 12 3.83 7.52 15.42
CA GLN A 12 2.70 8.34 15.01
C GLN A 12 2.87 8.64 13.52
N VAL A 13 1.97 8.12 12.69
CA VAL A 13 2.01 8.29 11.24
C VAL A 13 0.82 9.10 10.74
N SER A 14 1.04 9.92 9.73
CA SER A 14 -0.03 10.62 9.05
C SER A 14 -0.95 9.65 8.34
N ILE A 15 -2.28 9.88 8.43
CA ILE A 15 -3.27 9.01 7.78
C ILE A 15 -3.11 8.97 6.26
N LEU A 16 -2.57 10.02 5.64
CA LEU A 16 -2.09 10.03 4.26
C LEU A 16 -0.58 9.87 4.25
N GLY A 17 -0.08 8.79 3.66
CA GLY A 17 1.31 8.58 3.36
C GLY A 17 1.65 8.96 1.91
N PHE A 18 2.92 9.19 1.63
CA PHE A 18 3.42 9.52 0.30
C PHE A 18 3.91 8.24 -0.41
N GLY A 19 3.14 7.77 -1.38
CA GLY A 19 3.47 6.58 -2.17
C GLY A 19 4.41 6.92 -3.34
N CYS A 20 5.63 6.40 -3.29
CA CYS A 20 6.65 6.59 -4.35
C CYS A 20 6.58 5.52 -5.45
N GLY A 21 5.45 4.82 -5.57
CA GLY A 21 5.28 3.66 -6.45
C GLY A 21 5.32 3.98 -7.94
N ALA A 22 5.69 2.97 -8.73
CA ALA A 22 5.79 3.08 -10.19
C ALA A 22 4.43 3.29 -10.89
N VAL A 23 3.30 2.93 -10.23
CA VAL A 23 1.96 3.03 -10.82
C VAL A 23 1.58 4.47 -11.13
N GLY A 24 1.74 5.39 -10.19
CA GLY A 24 1.59 6.83 -10.43
C GLY A 24 2.78 7.42 -11.18
N GLY A 25 3.98 7.03 -10.80
CA GLY A 25 5.21 7.28 -11.56
C GLY A 25 5.96 8.55 -11.18
N LEU A 26 5.42 9.45 -10.36
CA LEU A 26 6.06 10.72 -10.03
C LEU A 26 7.51 10.54 -9.53
N MET A 27 7.72 9.68 -8.55
CA MET A 27 9.06 9.45 -7.99
C MET A 27 9.95 8.53 -8.85
N VAL A 28 9.44 8.01 -9.96
CA VAL A 28 10.18 7.14 -10.89
C VAL A 28 10.52 7.87 -12.19
N ARG A 29 9.56 8.60 -12.76
CA ARG A 29 9.63 9.20 -14.11
C ARG A 29 9.30 10.69 -14.14
N GLY A 30 8.91 11.27 -13.01
CA GLY A 30 8.64 12.71 -12.90
C GLY A 30 9.92 13.53 -13.00
N ALA A 31 9.79 14.79 -13.39
CA ALA A 31 10.93 15.73 -13.37
C ALA A 31 11.41 15.97 -11.92
N PRO A 32 12.72 16.17 -11.71
CA PRO A 32 13.28 16.37 -10.38
C PRO A 32 12.63 17.50 -9.59
N GLU A 33 12.25 18.58 -10.25
CA GLU A 33 11.58 19.73 -9.67
C GLU A 33 10.15 19.41 -9.22
N ASP A 34 9.43 18.57 -9.97
CA ASP A 34 8.08 18.13 -9.61
C ASP A 34 8.11 17.18 -8.41
N GLN A 35 9.10 16.27 -8.38
CA GLN A 35 9.33 15.39 -7.24
C GLN A 35 9.59 16.19 -5.96
N GLU A 36 10.48 17.19 -6.04
CA GLU A 36 10.82 18.03 -4.91
C GLU A 36 9.63 18.86 -4.43
N ARG A 37 8.90 19.50 -5.36
CA ARG A 37 7.69 20.27 -5.02
C ARG A 37 6.62 19.40 -4.34
N ALA A 38 6.39 18.19 -4.86
CA ALA A 38 5.39 17.30 -4.30
C ALA A 38 5.76 16.80 -2.90
N VAL A 39 7.03 16.43 -2.68
CA VAL A 39 7.51 16.02 -1.35
C VAL A 39 7.50 17.18 -0.38
N ALA A 40 7.98 18.37 -0.76
CA ALA A 40 7.93 19.57 0.08
C ALA A 40 6.49 19.91 0.49
N ARG A 41 5.56 19.86 -0.46
CA ARG A 41 4.15 20.11 -0.20
C ARG A 41 3.52 19.06 0.72
N ALA A 42 3.92 17.80 0.59
CA ALA A 42 3.48 16.73 1.48
C ALA A 42 3.96 16.97 2.93
N LEU A 43 5.22 17.35 3.11
CA LEU A 43 5.79 17.71 4.42
C LEU A 43 5.06 18.91 5.05
N GLU A 44 4.81 19.98 4.28
CA GLU A 44 4.03 21.15 4.72
C GLU A 44 2.61 20.77 5.17
N ALA A 45 1.99 19.78 4.52
CA ALA A 45 0.69 19.24 4.91
C ALA A 45 0.73 18.33 6.15
N GLY A 46 1.91 18.02 6.67
CA GLY A 46 2.12 17.15 7.82
C GLY A 46 2.16 15.66 7.47
N VAL A 47 2.43 15.30 6.21
CA VAL A 47 2.72 13.91 5.82
C VAL A 47 4.10 13.53 6.35
N ASN A 48 4.16 12.43 7.09
CA ASN A 48 5.41 11.93 7.66
C ASN A 48 5.73 10.46 7.33
N TYR A 49 4.93 9.79 6.51
CA TYR A 49 5.16 8.41 6.09
C TYR A 49 5.45 8.36 4.58
N PHE A 50 6.62 7.88 4.19
CA PHE A 50 7.08 7.75 2.81
C PHE A 50 7.37 6.30 2.47
N ASP A 51 6.80 5.78 1.39
CA ASP A 51 6.92 4.38 0.99
C ASP A 51 7.53 4.24 -0.40
N THR A 52 8.65 3.52 -0.49
CA THR A 52 9.32 3.19 -1.74
C THR A 52 9.62 1.69 -1.84
N ALA A 53 10.34 1.26 -2.88
CA ALA A 53 10.84 -0.10 -3.04
C ALA A 53 11.99 -0.16 -4.03
N ALA A 54 12.89 -1.14 -3.85
CA ALA A 54 13.99 -1.41 -4.78
C ALA A 54 13.53 -1.67 -6.22
N MET A 55 12.37 -2.31 -6.40
CA MET A 55 11.84 -2.60 -7.74
C MET A 55 11.14 -1.41 -8.41
N TYR A 56 10.86 -0.30 -7.71
CA TYR A 56 10.19 0.85 -8.32
C TYR A 56 11.15 1.62 -9.22
N GLY A 57 10.94 1.46 -10.55
CA GLY A 57 11.84 2.03 -11.54
C GLY A 57 13.27 1.50 -11.45
N ASN A 58 13.42 0.25 -10.99
CA ASN A 58 14.74 -0.37 -10.82
C ASN A 58 15.69 0.43 -9.90
N GLY A 59 15.13 0.93 -8.77
CA GLY A 59 15.83 1.73 -7.78
C GLY A 59 15.75 3.25 -7.99
N GLU A 60 15.19 3.73 -9.10
CA GLU A 60 15.07 5.18 -9.35
C GLU A 60 14.19 5.87 -8.29
N SER A 61 13.12 5.23 -7.84
CA SER A 61 12.28 5.79 -6.77
C SER A 61 13.07 6.01 -5.47
N GLU A 62 13.91 5.06 -5.09
CA GLU A 62 14.76 5.20 -3.89
C GLU A 62 15.81 6.30 -4.04
N LYS A 63 16.47 6.40 -5.21
CA LYS A 63 17.42 7.48 -5.50
C LYS A 63 16.76 8.86 -5.45
N ASN A 64 15.61 9.00 -6.09
CA ASN A 64 14.88 10.26 -6.14
C ASN A 64 14.36 10.67 -4.76
N LEU A 65 13.78 9.73 -4.00
CA LEU A 65 13.36 9.99 -2.62
C LEU A 65 14.56 10.38 -1.75
N GLY A 66 15.65 9.63 -1.81
CA GLY A 66 16.89 9.93 -1.06
C GLY A 66 17.44 11.31 -1.37
N ARG A 67 17.49 11.69 -2.65
CA ARG A 67 17.94 13.02 -3.09
C ARG A 67 17.10 14.14 -2.47
N VAL A 68 15.75 13.98 -2.52
CA VAL A 68 14.86 15.02 -1.99
C VAL A 68 14.91 15.08 -0.46
N LEU A 69 14.91 13.94 0.22
CA LEU A 69 15.00 13.91 1.69
C LEU A 69 16.35 14.44 2.19
N ALA A 70 17.45 14.18 1.50
CA ALA A 70 18.77 14.75 1.85
C ALA A 70 18.79 16.28 1.75
N LYS A 71 18.05 16.86 0.80
CA LYS A 71 17.91 18.31 0.62
C LYS A 71 17.03 18.94 1.68
N LEU A 72 15.86 18.35 1.95
CA LEU A 72 14.86 18.93 2.84
C LEU A 72 15.06 18.56 4.31
N LYS A 73 15.79 17.47 4.59
CA LYS A 73 16.16 16.97 5.94
C LYS A 73 14.98 16.85 6.92
N PRO A 74 13.84 16.28 6.52
CA PRO A 74 12.70 16.11 7.41
C PRO A 74 12.91 14.95 8.39
N ASP A 75 12.21 15.01 9.53
CA ASP A 75 12.03 13.86 10.41
C ASP A 75 10.78 13.08 9.96
N VAL A 76 10.99 11.97 9.27
CA VAL A 76 9.92 11.17 8.65
C VAL A 76 10.18 9.67 8.73
N VAL A 77 9.11 8.90 8.69
CA VAL A 77 9.12 7.45 8.59
C VAL A 77 9.33 7.03 7.14
N VAL A 78 10.35 6.25 6.86
CA VAL A 78 10.67 5.74 5.52
C VAL A 78 10.56 4.22 5.49
N GLY A 79 9.71 3.72 4.59
CA GLY A 79 9.59 2.29 4.29
C GLY A 79 10.19 1.95 2.93
N THR A 80 10.95 0.84 2.85
CA THR A 80 11.34 0.21 1.58
C THR A 80 11.12 -1.30 1.62
N LYS A 81 11.37 -2.00 0.51
CA LYS A 81 10.95 -3.40 0.34
C LYS A 81 12.00 -4.21 -0.40
N VAL A 82 12.07 -5.51 -0.07
CA VAL A 82 12.80 -6.51 -0.84
C VAL A 82 11.84 -7.45 -1.56
N ARG A 83 12.08 -7.69 -2.84
CA ARG A 83 11.57 -8.84 -3.56
C ARG A 83 12.73 -9.80 -3.80
N ILE A 84 12.65 -10.98 -3.21
CA ILE A 84 13.65 -12.03 -3.34
C ILE A 84 13.37 -12.77 -4.64
N PRO A 85 14.30 -12.77 -5.62
CA PRO A 85 14.12 -13.56 -6.85
C PRO A 85 14.13 -15.06 -6.55
N SER A 86 13.41 -15.85 -7.32
CA SER A 86 13.37 -17.32 -7.13
C SER A 86 14.76 -17.97 -7.24
N ALA A 87 15.65 -17.42 -8.02
CA ALA A 87 17.06 -17.86 -8.10
C ALA A 87 17.83 -17.72 -6.79
N ASP A 88 17.35 -16.92 -5.86
CA ASP A 88 17.97 -16.65 -4.55
C ASP A 88 17.28 -17.38 -3.38
N PHE A 89 16.26 -18.20 -3.63
CA PHE A 89 15.54 -18.92 -2.56
C PHE A 89 16.43 -19.88 -1.76
N GLY A 90 17.55 -20.37 -2.33
CA GLY A 90 18.54 -21.15 -1.59
C GLY A 90 19.51 -20.32 -0.71
N ARG A 91 19.42 -18.97 -0.75
CA ARG A 91 20.31 -18.06 -0.02
C ARG A 91 19.60 -16.78 0.43
N ILE A 92 18.38 -16.91 0.93
CA ILE A 92 17.48 -15.82 1.33
C ILE A 92 18.19 -14.77 2.19
N GLY A 93 18.94 -15.20 3.21
CA GLY A 93 19.64 -14.28 4.11
C GLY A 93 20.63 -13.35 3.41
N VAL A 94 21.35 -13.86 2.39
CA VAL A 94 22.30 -13.08 1.58
C VAL A 94 21.54 -12.10 0.67
N ALA A 95 20.50 -12.58 0.00
CA ALA A 95 19.68 -11.76 -0.90
C ALA A 95 19.00 -10.60 -0.16
N VAL A 96 18.43 -10.86 1.01
CA VAL A 96 17.76 -9.87 1.87
C VAL A 96 18.76 -8.82 2.33
N ALA A 97 19.92 -9.23 2.85
CA ALA A 97 20.95 -8.30 3.33
C ALA A 97 21.49 -7.41 2.20
N GLY A 98 21.87 -8.02 1.07
CA GLY A 98 22.36 -7.29 -0.09
C GLY A 98 21.34 -6.32 -0.67
N SER A 99 20.05 -6.70 -0.68
CA SER A 99 18.97 -5.82 -1.14
C SER A 99 18.82 -4.58 -0.26
N LEU A 100 18.79 -4.74 1.08
CA LEU A 100 18.68 -3.59 1.98
C LEU A 100 19.91 -2.68 1.90
N GLU A 101 21.11 -3.23 1.86
CA GLU A 101 22.35 -2.46 1.73
C GLU A 101 22.37 -1.62 0.44
N ALA A 102 21.95 -2.23 -0.67
CA ALA A 102 21.81 -1.52 -1.94
C ALA A 102 20.73 -0.42 -1.87
N SER A 103 19.61 -0.65 -1.18
CA SER A 103 18.54 0.33 -0.97
C SER A 103 19.02 1.51 -0.12
N LEU A 104 19.70 1.24 0.99
CA LEU A 104 20.31 2.27 1.85
C LEU A 104 21.31 3.14 1.08
N LYS A 105 22.16 2.51 0.26
CA LYS A 105 23.11 3.23 -0.60
C LYS A 105 22.39 4.12 -1.61
N ARG A 106 21.33 3.62 -2.29
CA ARG A 106 20.57 4.44 -3.25
C ARG A 106 19.89 5.63 -2.60
N MET A 107 19.36 5.46 -1.39
CA MET A 107 18.70 6.53 -0.63
C MET A 107 19.67 7.45 0.11
N GLY A 108 20.97 7.12 0.21
CA GLY A 108 21.93 7.86 1.00
C GLY A 108 21.61 7.85 2.51
N ARG A 109 21.09 6.72 3.03
CA ARG A 109 20.67 6.54 4.42
C ARG A 109 21.42 5.37 5.07
N GLU A 110 21.59 5.42 6.38
CA GLU A 110 22.17 4.31 7.16
C GLU A 110 21.09 3.34 7.65
N GLN A 111 19.83 3.80 7.77
CA GLN A 111 18.71 3.06 8.30
C GLN A 111 17.41 3.45 7.58
N VAL A 112 16.49 2.50 7.47
CA VAL A 112 15.07 2.73 7.18
C VAL A 112 14.22 2.40 8.41
N ASP A 113 13.03 2.99 8.49
CA ASP A 113 12.13 2.69 9.60
C ASP A 113 11.46 1.34 9.43
N ILE A 114 10.97 1.04 8.23
CA ILE A 114 10.25 -0.21 7.98
C ILE A 114 10.82 -0.91 6.74
N PHE A 115 11.13 -2.19 6.89
CA PHE A 115 11.59 -3.03 5.79
C PHE A 115 10.56 -4.14 5.51
N HIS A 116 9.99 -4.14 4.31
CA HIS A 116 8.92 -5.06 3.95
C HIS A 116 9.39 -6.18 3.03
N LEU A 117 8.88 -7.39 3.22
CA LEU A 117 8.90 -8.44 2.20
C LEU A 117 7.88 -8.10 1.11
N HIS A 118 8.33 -8.11 -0.17
CA HIS A 118 7.51 -7.75 -1.31
C HIS A 118 7.06 -8.95 -2.17
N ASN A 119 7.54 -10.16 -1.84
CA ASN A 119 7.07 -11.39 -2.48
C ASN A 119 5.64 -11.69 -2.07
N ALA A 120 4.87 -12.30 -2.97
CA ALA A 120 3.60 -12.90 -2.60
C ALA A 120 3.84 -14.06 -1.61
N ILE A 121 2.95 -14.19 -0.63
CA ILE A 121 2.99 -15.26 0.37
C ILE A 121 1.84 -16.21 0.07
N THR A 122 2.16 -17.47 -0.24
CA THR A 122 1.19 -18.48 -0.63
C THR A 122 1.31 -19.72 0.26
N ILE A 123 0.34 -20.62 0.17
CA ILE A 123 0.35 -21.86 0.99
C ILE A 123 1.55 -22.73 0.64
N SER A 124 1.80 -22.92 -0.65
CA SER A 124 2.83 -23.83 -1.15
C SER A 124 4.14 -23.16 -1.55
N GLY A 125 4.15 -21.84 -1.75
CA GLY A 125 5.26 -21.16 -2.42
C GLY A 125 5.31 -21.51 -3.91
N GLY A 126 6.47 -21.23 -4.53
CA GLY A 126 6.76 -21.57 -5.92
C GLY A 126 6.68 -20.37 -6.88
N GLY A 127 7.33 -20.47 -8.03
CA GLY A 127 7.57 -19.33 -8.91
C GLY A 127 8.30 -18.22 -8.16
N GLU A 128 7.74 -17.02 -8.15
CA GLU A 128 8.27 -15.86 -7.38
C GLU A 128 7.61 -15.70 -6.00
N SER A 129 6.77 -16.66 -5.56
CA SER A 129 6.08 -16.63 -4.28
C SER A 129 6.83 -17.46 -3.22
N LEU A 130 6.74 -17.04 -1.97
CA LEU A 130 7.27 -17.76 -0.82
C LEU A 130 6.12 -18.42 -0.04
N SER A 131 6.37 -19.60 0.53
CA SER A 131 5.42 -20.17 1.47
C SER A 131 5.46 -19.41 2.80
N ALA A 132 4.34 -19.40 3.55
CA ALA A 132 4.31 -18.81 4.88
C ALA A 132 5.39 -19.47 5.78
N LYS A 133 5.63 -20.77 5.62
CA LYS A 133 6.72 -21.48 6.32
C LYS A 133 8.09 -20.88 6.01
N THR A 134 8.44 -20.76 4.73
CA THR A 134 9.72 -20.13 4.29
C THR A 134 9.87 -18.72 4.81
N VAL A 135 8.78 -17.94 4.79
CA VAL A 135 8.77 -16.56 5.33
C VAL A 135 9.12 -16.57 6.81
N LEU A 136 8.49 -17.43 7.60
CA LEU A 136 8.70 -17.47 9.06
C LEU A 136 10.07 -18.08 9.45
N GLU A 137 10.53 -19.10 8.73
CA GLU A 137 11.75 -19.84 9.09
C GLU A 137 13.03 -19.25 8.48
N GLU A 138 12.95 -18.51 7.35
CA GLU A 138 14.13 -18.02 6.65
C GLU A 138 14.16 -16.49 6.48
N VAL A 139 13.03 -15.86 6.06
CA VAL A 139 12.99 -14.41 5.85
C VAL A 139 13.01 -13.67 7.19
N VAL A 140 12.20 -14.11 8.16
CA VAL A 140 12.13 -13.43 9.48
C VAL A 140 13.49 -13.44 10.18
N PRO A 141 14.25 -14.55 10.30
CA PRO A 141 15.59 -14.50 10.88
C PRO A 141 16.54 -13.54 10.14
N ALA A 142 16.47 -13.47 8.81
CA ALA A 142 17.28 -12.53 8.03
C ALA A 142 16.90 -11.06 8.33
N PHE A 143 15.61 -10.76 8.43
CA PHE A 143 15.12 -9.44 8.79
C PHE A 143 15.52 -9.03 10.22
N GLU A 144 15.38 -9.97 11.17
CA GLU A 144 15.79 -9.75 12.56
C GLU A 144 17.28 -9.43 12.69
N LYS A 145 18.14 -10.11 11.92
CA LYS A 145 19.57 -9.79 11.86
C LYS A 145 19.83 -8.36 11.40
N LEU A 146 19.08 -7.88 10.40
CA LEU A 146 19.19 -6.49 9.93
C LEU A 146 18.67 -5.49 10.96
N ARG A 147 17.61 -5.86 11.71
CA ARG A 147 17.11 -5.05 12.82
C ARG A 147 18.14 -4.94 13.96
N GLN A 148 18.76 -6.05 14.34
CA GLN A 148 19.84 -6.08 15.34
C GLN A 148 21.07 -5.25 14.91
N GLN A 149 21.34 -5.16 13.60
CA GLN A 149 22.39 -4.32 13.03
C GLN A 149 22.00 -2.83 12.95
N GLY A 150 20.79 -2.46 13.34
CA GLY A 150 20.29 -1.09 13.26
C GLY A 150 19.99 -0.60 11.84
N LYS A 151 19.91 -1.50 10.83
CA LYS A 151 19.63 -1.13 9.44
C LYS A 151 18.14 -0.93 9.14
N THR A 152 17.27 -1.49 9.97
CA THR A 152 15.84 -1.22 9.99
C THR A 152 15.31 -1.25 11.41
N ARG A 153 14.24 -0.50 11.70
CA ARG A 153 13.59 -0.49 13.02
C ARG A 153 12.49 -1.53 13.14
N PHE A 154 11.70 -1.68 12.10
CA PHE A 154 10.49 -2.50 12.08
C PHE A 154 10.45 -3.39 10.84
N LEU A 155 9.78 -4.54 10.97
CA LEU A 155 9.66 -5.56 9.95
C LEU A 155 8.24 -5.58 9.38
N GLY A 156 8.10 -5.76 8.07
CA GLY A 156 6.79 -5.76 7.45
C GLY A 156 6.65 -6.74 6.30
N ILE A 157 5.41 -6.89 5.85
CA ILE A 157 5.04 -7.63 4.64
C ILE A 157 4.16 -6.78 3.72
N THR A 158 4.21 -7.06 2.43
CA THR A 158 3.12 -6.71 1.52
C THR A 158 2.16 -7.89 1.50
N ALA A 159 0.93 -7.69 1.99
CA ALA A 159 -0.05 -8.76 2.13
C ALA A 159 -0.70 -9.09 0.77
N VAL A 160 0.09 -9.71 -0.10
CA VAL A 160 -0.29 -10.23 -1.42
C VAL A 160 -0.05 -11.74 -1.42
N GLY A 161 -1.01 -12.51 -1.93
CA GLY A 161 -0.94 -13.98 -1.98
C GLY A 161 -2.20 -14.64 -1.43
N ASP A 162 -2.07 -15.86 -0.91
CA ASP A 162 -3.21 -16.63 -0.39
C ASP A 162 -3.63 -16.14 0.99
N THR A 163 -4.91 -15.89 1.18
CA THR A 163 -5.48 -15.35 2.42
C THR A 163 -5.05 -16.15 3.66
N MET A 164 -5.12 -17.47 3.60
CA MET A 164 -4.71 -18.34 4.73
C MET A 164 -3.22 -18.22 5.06
N ALA A 165 -2.36 -18.12 4.04
CA ALA A 165 -0.92 -17.94 4.24
C ALA A 165 -0.60 -16.55 4.81
N LEU A 166 -1.33 -15.53 4.39
CA LEU A 166 -1.22 -14.17 4.92
C LEU A 166 -1.66 -14.10 6.38
N HIS A 167 -2.79 -14.73 6.74
CA HIS A 167 -3.23 -14.83 8.13
C HIS A 167 -2.18 -15.53 8.99
N GLN A 168 -1.64 -16.69 8.53
CA GLN A 168 -0.57 -17.40 9.24
C GLN A 168 0.66 -16.50 9.50
N ALA A 169 1.09 -15.71 8.50
CA ALA A 169 2.21 -14.80 8.66
C ALA A 169 1.93 -13.66 9.67
N ILE A 170 0.71 -13.10 9.66
CA ILE A 170 0.30 -12.03 10.58
C ILE A 170 0.13 -12.56 12.00
N ASP A 171 -0.55 -13.70 12.15
CA ASP A 171 -0.86 -14.30 13.45
C ASP A 171 0.41 -14.82 14.18
N ALA A 172 1.49 -15.05 13.45
CA ALA A 172 2.81 -15.36 14.04
C ALA A 172 3.39 -14.20 14.88
N ARG A 173 2.85 -12.97 14.76
CA ARG A 173 3.21 -11.78 15.55
C ARG A 173 4.68 -11.37 15.45
N VAL A 174 5.34 -11.72 14.34
CA VAL A 174 6.75 -11.37 14.07
C VAL A 174 6.88 -10.08 13.23
N PHE A 175 5.83 -9.69 12.52
CA PHE A 175 5.81 -8.46 11.73
C PHE A 175 5.14 -7.31 12.47
N ASP A 176 5.64 -6.11 12.25
CA ASP A 176 5.17 -4.85 12.85
C ASP A 176 4.28 -4.06 11.90
N SER A 177 4.37 -4.33 10.59
CA SER A 177 3.65 -3.63 9.52
C SER A 177 3.13 -4.59 8.46
N ALA A 178 1.93 -4.32 7.92
CA ALA A 178 1.38 -5.00 6.74
C ALA A 178 0.79 -3.99 5.76
N GLN A 179 1.21 -4.08 4.49
CA GLN A 179 0.59 -3.35 3.39
C GLN A 179 -0.57 -4.17 2.85
N VAL A 180 -1.79 -3.70 3.07
CA VAL A 180 -3.02 -4.45 2.75
C VAL A 180 -3.81 -3.74 1.65
N SER A 181 -4.19 -4.48 0.61
CA SER A 181 -5.09 -3.96 -0.43
C SER A 181 -6.49 -3.74 0.16
N TYR A 182 -6.98 -2.50 0.10
CA TYR A 182 -8.29 -2.15 0.61
C TYR A 182 -8.88 -0.99 -0.18
N ASN A 183 -10.02 -1.23 -0.83
CA ASN A 183 -10.71 -0.23 -1.64
C ASN A 183 -12.20 -0.57 -1.83
N MET A 184 -12.94 0.32 -2.46
CA MET A 184 -14.39 0.15 -2.68
C MET A 184 -14.76 -1.04 -3.58
N LEU A 185 -13.81 -1.61 -4.35
CA LEU A 185 -14.04 -2.81 -5.18
C LEU A 185 -13.73 -4.11 -4.42
N ASN A 186 -12.89 -4.03 -3.40
CA ASN A 186 -12.63 -5.14 -2.49
C ASN A 186 -12.54 -4.66 -1.02
N PRO A 187 -13.63 -4.69 -0.26
CA PRO A 187 -13.67 -4.29 1.13
C PRO A 187 -13.35 -5.43 2.12
N SER A 188 -12.97 -6.62 1.64
CA SER A 188 -12.93 -7.85 2.46
C SER A 188 -11.88 -7.88 3.56
N ALA A 189 -10.85 -7.02 3.48
CA ALA A 189 -9.92 -6.89 4.58
C ALA A 189 -10.57 -6.28 5.84
N GLY A 190 -11.60 -5.43 5.67
CA GLY A 190 -12.31 -4.77 6.77
C GLY A 190 -13.71 -5.32 7.05
N SER A 191 -14.30 -6.11 6.16
CA SER A 191 -15.66 -6.62 6.31
C SER A 191 -15.85 -7.98 5.65
N ALA A 192 -16.84 -8.75 6.12
CA ALA A 192 -17.19 -10.01 5.47
C ALA A 192 -17.79 -9.75 4.07
N LEU A 193 -17.43 -10.58 3.11
CA LEU A 193 -18.05 -10.57 1.78
C LEU A 193 -19.27 -11.49 1.71
N ALA A 194 -20.24 -11.10 0.89
CA ALA A 194 -21.30 -12.01 0.48
C ALA A 194 -20.74 -13.17 -0.36
N VAL A 195 -21.30 -14.34 -0.22
CA VAL A 195 -20.95 -15.51 -1.05
C VAL A 195 -21.15 -15.16 -2.52
N GLY A 196 -20.16 -15.46 -3.36
CA GLY A 196 -20.17 -15.12 -4.78
C GLY A 196 -19.78 -13.67 -5.11
N TYR A 197 -19.25 -12.92 -4.14
CA TYR A 197 -18.66 -11.61 -4.43
C TYR A 197 -17.39 -11.79 -5.29
N PRO A 198 -17.23 -11.01 -6.39
CA PRO A 198 -16.20 -11.29 -7.40
C PRO A 198 -14.85 -10.67 -7.06
N ALA A 199 -14.35 -10.95 -5.86
CA ALA A 199 -13.02 -10.52 -5.38
C ALA A 199 -12.38 -11.62 -4.52
N GLN A 200 -11.10 -11.48 -4.24
CA GLN A 200 -10.44 -12.30 -3.23
C GLN A 200 -11.02 -11.93 -1.86
N ASP A 201 -11.47 -12.94 -1.11
CA ASP A 201 -11.85 -12.69 0.28
C ASP A 201 -10.61 -12.70 1.17
N TYR A 202 -10.26 -11.55 1.73
CA TYR A 202 -9.18 -11.42 2.71
C TYR A 202 -9.59 -11.82 4.12
N GLY A 203 -10.83 -12.34 4.33
CA GLY A 203 -11.27 -12.91 5.58
C GLY A 203 -11.18 -11.96 6.77
N ARG A 204 -11.54 -10.69 6.58
CA ARG A 204 -11.44 -9.63 7.62
C ARG A 204 -10.02 -9.49 8.20
N MET A 205 -9.00 -9.46 7.32
CA MET A 205 -7.59 -9.38 7.68
C MET A 205 -7.27 -8.29 8.72
N PHE A 206 -8.05 -7.22 8.78
CA PHE A 206 -7.85 -6.16 9.78
C PHE A 206 -8.10 -6.62 11.21
N GLU A 207 -8.94 -7.63 11.45
CA GLU A 207 -9.10 -8.23 12.78
C GLU A 207 -7.81 -8.96 13.20
N HIS A 208 -7.17 -9.69 12.27
CA HIS A 208 -5.88 -10.34 12.49
C HIS A 208 -4.76 -9.33 12.77
N THR A 209 -4.68 -8.26 11.96
CA THR A 209 -3.66 -7.22 12.16
C THR A 209 -3.85 -6.50 13.50
N GLN A 210 -5.09 -6.19 13.90
CA GLN A 210 -5.38 -5.58 15.20
C GLN A 210 -5.02 -6.52 16.36
N ALA A 211 -5.41 -7.79 16.29
CA ALA A 211 -5.09 -8.80 17.32
C ALA A 211 -3.58 -9.04 17.48
N ALA A 212 -2.82 -8.91 16.39
CA ALA A 212 -1.37 -9.04 16.38
C ALA A 212 -0.62 -7.72 16.69
N GLY A 213 -1.34 -6.60 16.80
CA GLY A 213 -0.73 -5.27 16.98
C GLY A 213 0.06 -4.77 15.76
N VAL A 214 -0.29 -5.23 14.57
CA VAL A 214 0.38 -4.88 13.30
C VAL A 214 -0.18 -3.57 12.76
N GLY A 215 0.70 -2.61 12.42
CA GLY A 215 0.32 -1.37 11.76
C GLY A 215 -0.07 -1.60 10.30
N VAL A 216 -1.25 -1.10 9.91
CA VAL A 216 -1.79 -1.28 8.56
C VAL A 216 -1.46 -0.11 7.66
N VAL A 217 -0.87 -0.40 6.51
CA VAL A 217 -0.70 0.52 5.38
C VAL A 217 -1.70 0.13 4.29
N GLY A 218 -2.69 0.97 4.06
CA GLY A 218 -3.66 0.76 2.98
C GLY A 218 -3.04 1.02 1.62
N ILE A 219 -3.00 -0.01 0.77
CA ILE A 219 -2.53 0.10 -0.61
C ILE A 219 -3.66 -0.14 -1.61
N ARG A 220 -3.43 0.20 -2.87
CA ARG A 220 -4.44 0.04 -3.94
C ARG A 220 -5.76 0.78 -3.67
N VAL A 221 -5.71 1.86 -2.92
CA VAL A 221 -6.86 2.70 -2.57
C VAL A 221 -7.68 3.09 -3.81
N LEU A 222 -7.01 3.42 -4.92
CA LEU A 222 -7.63 3.73 -6.21
C LEU A 222 -7.71 2.52 -7.16
N ALA A 223 -7.58 1.27 -6.67
CA ALA A 223 -7.61 0.04 -7.47
C ALA A 223 -6.71 0.13 -8.73
N GLY A 224 -5.45 0.58 -8.55
CA GLY A 224 -4.51 0.75 -9.66
C GLY A 224 -4.87 1.87 -10.64
N GLY A 225 -5.84 2.71 -10.31
CA GLY A 225 -6.37 3.80 -11.13
C GLY A 225 -7.79 3.54 -11.66
N ALA A 226 -8.36 2.35 -11.47
CA ALA A 226 -9.75 2.08 -11.91
C ALA A 226 -10.77 2.99 -11.22
N LEU A 227 -10.51 3.37 -9.97
CA LEU A 227 -11.34 4.32 -9.19
C LEU A 227 -10.96 5.79 -9.43
N SER A 228 -10.10 6.11 -10.39
CA SER A 228 -9.75 7.50 -10.70
C SER A 228 -10.89 8.25 -11.42
N GLY A 229 -11.78 7.52 -12.10
CA GLY A 229 -12.78 8.10 -12.99
C GLY A 229 -12.21 8.68 -14.29
N ALA A 230 -10.88 8.69 -14.47
CA ALA A 230 -10.22 9.20 -15.68
C ALA A 230 -10.29 8.17 -16.81
N ALA A 231 -10.54 8.64 -18.03
CA ALA A 231 -10.52 7.82 -19.23
C ALA A 231 -9.08 7.45 -19.64
N GLU A 232 -8.15 8.35 -19.42
CA GLU A 232 -6.74 8.22 -19.79
C GLU A 232 -5.84 8.33 -18.55
N ARG A 233 -4.70 7.68 -18.62
CA ARG A 233 -3.67 7.76 -17.60
C ARG A 233 -2.67 8.86 -17.95
N HIS A 234 -2.10 9.49 -16.92
CA HIS A 234 -1.04 10.46 -17.13
C HIS A 234 0.18 9.79 -17.84
N PRO A 235 0.87 10.48 -18.76
CA PRO A 235 1.99 9.90 -19.53
C PRO A 235 3.11 9.26 -18.70
N ILE A 236 3.40 9.80 -17.50
CA ILE A 236 4.41 9.23 -16.61
C ILE A 236 3.88 8.09 -15.74
N ALA A 237 2.56 7.85 -15.70
CA ALA A 237 2.02 6.69 -15.00
C ALA A 237 2.37 5.39 -15.72
N SER A 238 2.47 4.28 -14.99
CA SER A 238 2.62 2.97 -15.65
C SER A 238 1.38 2.62 -16.47
N PRO A 239 1.47 1.69 -17.43
CA PRO A 239 0.29 1.01 -17.94
C PRO A 239 -0.59 0.50 -16.80
N PRO A 240 -1.90 0.25 -17.03
CA PRO A 240 -2.77 -0.29 -16.00
C PRO A 240 -2.14 -1.55 -15.36
N PRO A 241 -1.93 -1.55 -14.04
CA PRO A 241 -1.35 -2.72 -13.38
C PRO A 241 -2.42 -3.79 -13.18
N ASP A 242 -2.01 -5.03 -13.08
CA ASP A 242 -2.90 -6.12 -12.68
C ASP A 242 -3.57 -5.81 -11.33
N PRO A 243 -4.86 -6.12 -11.18
CA PRO A 243 -5.56 -5.98 -9.91
C PRO A 243 -4.90 -6.79 -8.80
N ILE A 244 -4.95 -6.27 -7.57
CA ILE A 244 -4.58 -7.03 -6.37
C ILE A 244 -5.87 -7.33 -5.61
N GLY A 245 -6.38 -8.53 -5.80
CA GLY A 245 -7.53 -9.05 -5.08
C GLY A 245 -8.91 -8.54 -5.51
N SER A 246 -9.04 -7.50 -6.34
CA SER A 246 -10.34 -6.92 -6.70
C SER A 246 -11.00 -7.63 -7.89
N ALA A 247 -10.30 -7.80 -9.00
CA ALA A 247 -10.83 -8.50 -10.19
C ALA A 247 -9.74 -9.35 -10.84
N SER A 248 -10.07 -10.08 -11.90
CA SER A 248 -9.10 -10.83 -12.72
C SER A 248 -8.29 -9.93 -13.66
N ASN A 249 -8.83 -8.75 -14.02
CA ASN A 249 -8.17 -7.79 -14.89
C ASN A 249 -8.64 -6.36 -14.65
N TYR A 250 -7.86 -5.38 -15.12
CA TYR A 250 -8.13 -3.96 -14.93
C TYR A 250 -9.44 -3.48 -15.58
N THR A 251 -9.84 -4.07 -16.71
CA THR A 251 -11.09 -3.71 -17.40
C THR A 251 -12.31 -4.04 -16.55
N ALA A 252 -12.31 -5.19 -15.88
CA ALA A 252 -13.37 -5.57 -14.96
C ALA A 252 -13.45 -4.63 -13.75
N ASP A 253 -12.30 -4.24 -13.17
CA ASP A 253 -12.26 -3.22 -12.11
C ASP A 253 -12.83 -1.87 -12.60
N LEU A 254 -12.48 -1.45 -13.81
CA LEU A 254 -12.98 -0.19 -14.39
C LEU A 254 -14.51 -0.22 -14.61
N GLN A 255 -15.05 -1.35 -15.08
CA GLN A 255 -16.50 -1.50 -15.27
C GLN A 255 -17.24 -1.42 -13.93
N ARG A 256 -16.72 -2.07 -12.88
CA ARG A 256 -17.30 -2.00 -11.52
C ARG A 256 -17.17 -0.61 -10.92
N ALA A 257 -16.04 0.06 -11.12
CA ALA A 257 -15.81 1.41 -10.64
C ALA A 257 -16.85 2.40 -11.20
N ARG A 258 -17.24 2.26 -12.48
CA ARG A 258 -18.29 3.08 -13.09
C ARG A 258 -19.66 2.93 -12.40
N ARG A 259 -19.95 1.77 -11.84
CA ARG A 259 -21.20 1.52 -11.09
C ARG A 259 -21.22 2.21 -9.73
N LEU A 260 -20.09 2.71 -9.26
CA LEU A 260 -20.00 3.51 -8.04
C LEU A 260 -20.30 5.01 -8.25
N LEU A 261 -20.49 5.47 -9.49
CA LEU A 261 -20.85 6.85 -9.79
C LEU A 261 -22.08 7.39 -9.03
N PRO A 262 -23.09 6.57 -8.67
CA PRO A 262 -24.18 7.05 -7.82
C PRO A 262 -23.71 7.69 -6.50
N LEU A 263 -22.56 7.27 -5.92
CA LEU A 263 -22.01 7.92 -4.73
C LEU A 263 -21.70 9.41 -4.96
N VAL A 264 -21.25 9.76 -6.17
CA VAL A 264 -20.97 11.14 -6.57
C VAL A 264 -22.27 11.85 -6.92
N GLN A 265 -23.15 11.23 -7.70
CA GLN A 265 -24.42 11.81 -8.15
C GLN A 265 -25.37 12.13 -6.96
N GLN A 266 -25.31 11.34 -5.90
CA GLN A 266 -26.09 11.54 -4.67
C GLN A 266 -25.42 12.54 -3.70
N GLY A 267 -24.25 13.08 -4.05
CA GLY A 267 -23.55 14.08 -3.23
C GLY A 267 -22.79 13.51 -2.04
N HIS A 268 -22.56 12.19 -1.96
CA HIS A 268 -21.76 11.60 -0.89
C HIS A 268 -20.27 11.95 -0.99
N ALA A 269 -19.78 12.19 -2.20
CA ALA A 269 -18.42 12.67 -2.50
C ALA A 269 -18.44 13.54 -3.77
N GLY A 270 -17.45 14.41 -3.94
CA GLY A 270 -17.31 15.23 -5.13
C GLY A 270 -16.72 14.48 -6.34
N SER A 271 -16.09 13.31 -6.11
CA SER A 271 -15.52 12.47 -7.16
C SER A 271 -15.30 11.04 -6.66
N LEU A 272 -15.08 10.09 -7.59
CA LEU A 272 -14.72 8.71 -7.21
C LEU A 272 -13.38 8.62 -6.46
N PRO A 273 -12.29 9.34 -6.85
CA PRO A 273 -11.06 9.36 -6.06
C PRO A 273 -11.28 9.87 -4.63
N GLU A 274 -12.08 10.92 -4.45
CA GLU A 274 -12.45 11.40 -3.12
C GLU A 274 -13.19 10.32 -2.32
N ALA A 275 -14.19 9.67 -2.91
CA ALA A 275 -14.92 8.60 -2.27
C ALA A 275 -14.00 7.45 -1.86
N ALA A 276 -13.08 7.04 -2.74
CA ALA A 276 -12.13 5.95 -2.49
C ALA A 276 -11.15 6.25 -1.34
N VAL A 277 -10.60 7.46 -1.31
CA VAL A 277 -9.71 7.92 -0.22
C VAL A 277 -10.47 7.96 1.10
N ARG A 278 -11.65 8.58 1.12
CA ARG A 278 -12.49 8.72 2.32
C ARG A 278 -13.04 7.39 2.82
N PHE A 279 -13.30 6.43 1.92
CA PHE A 279 -13.62 5.05 2.28
C PHE A 279 -12.44 4.37 2.98
N ALA A 280 -11.24 4.46 2.42
CA ALA A 280 -10.08 3.77 2.97
C ALA A 280 -9.72 4.27 4.38
N ILE A 281 -9.78 5.58 4.63
CA ILE A 281 -9.48 6.16 5.94
C ILE A 281 -10.59 5.95 6.98
N ALA A 282 -11.79 5.51 6.57
CA ALA A 282 -12.91 5.28 7.48
C ALA A 282 -12.69 4.09 8.43
N HIS A 283 -11.88 3.10 8.03
CA HIS A 283 -11.68 1.91 8.85
C HIS A 283 -10.70 2.19 10.00
N PRO A 284 -11.05 1.87 11.25
CA PRO A 284 -10.23 2.21 12.43
C PRO A 284 -8.89 1.46 12.49
N ALA A 285 -8.75 0.30 11.84
CA ALA A 285 -7.49 -0.42 11.75
C ALA A 285 -6.45 0.26 10.82
N MET A 286 -6.89 1.21 9.99
CA MET A 286 -6.01 1.87 9.04
C MET A 286 -5.04 2.80 9.75
N GLY A 287 -3.73 2.55 9.66
CA GLY A 287 -2.69 3.44 10.16
C GLY A 287 -2.39 4.57 9.19
N THR A 288 -2.13 4.22 7.94
CA THR A 288 -1.88 5.17 6.86
C THR A 288 -2.34 4.59 5.53
N ILE A 289 -2.65 5.43 4.56
CA ILE A 289 -2.95 5.01 3.18
C ILE A 289 -1.92 5.53 2.21
N LEU A 290 -1.64 4.76 1.16
CA LEU A 290 -0.77 5.17 0.06
C LEU A 290 -1.59 5.38 -1.21
N VAL A 291 -1.50 6.59 -1.76
CA VAL A 291 -2.06 6.92 -3.07
C VAL A 291 -0.91 7.09 -4.05
N GLY A 292 -0.97 6.35 -5.16
CA GLY A 292 -0.04 6.54 -6.28
C GLY A 292 -0.41 7.81 -7.04
N MET A 293 0.57 8.66 -7.36
CA MET A 293 0.36 9.93 -8.04
C MET A 293 1.37 10.15 -9.17
N ALA A 294 0.94 10.84 -10.21
CA ALA A 294 1.78 11.30 -11.30
C ALA A 294 2.09 12.81 -11.18
N THR A 295 1.26 13.57 -10.50
CA THR A 295 1.37 15.02 -10.40
C THR A 295 1.13 15.54 -8.99
N LEU A 296 1.61 16.75 -8.69
CA LEU A 296 1.27 17.48 -7.47
C LEU A 296 -0.25 17.69 -7.34
N ALA A 297 -0.96 17.93 -8.43
CA ALA A 297 -2.41 18.12 -8.40
C ALA A 297 -3.16 16.87 -7.91
N GLU A 298 -2.69 15.66 -8.26
CA GLU A 298 -3.25 14.40 -7.73
C GLU A 298 -2.97 14.24 -6.23
N PHE A 299 -1.81 14.69 -5.76
CA PHE A 299 -1.52 14.74 -4.33
C PHE A 299 -2.48 15.69 -3.60
N GLU A 300 -2.70 16.91 -4.12
CA GLU A 300 -3.62 17.87 -3.53
C GLU A 300 -5.06 17.36 -3.49
N GLN A 301 -5.50 16.60 -4.49
CA GLN A 301 -6.81 15.94 -4.48
C GLN A 301 -6.92 14.92 -3.36
N ALA A 302 -5.89 14.07 -3.18
CA ALA A 302 -5.86 13.10 -2.09
C ALA A 302 -5.84 13.79 -0.71
N LEU A 303 -5.04 14.84 -0.56
CA LEU A 303 -4.97 15.66 0.64
C LEU A 303 -6.31 16.32 0.96
N ALA A 304 -6.96 16.91 -0.03
CA ALA A 304 -8.29 17.51 0.14
C ALA A 304 -9.33 16.47 0.56
N ALA A 305 -9.28 15.25 -0.01
CA ALA A 305 -10.17 14.15 0.35
C ALA A 305 -9.97 13.72 1.80
N VAL A 306 -8.72 13.55 2.24
CA VAL A 306 -8.40 13.21 3.64
C VAL A 306 -8.88 14.29 4.60
N ASN A 307 -8.69 15.56 4.27
CA ASN A 307 -9.12 16.69 5.11
C ASN A 307 -10.65 16.81 5.26
N ARG A 308 -11.43 16.20 4.36
CA ARG A 308 -12.89 16.08 4.49
C ARG A 308 -13.31 14.98 5.48
N GLY A 309 -12.37 14.16 5.93
CA GLY A 309 -12.63 13.03 6.83
C GLY A 309 -13.27 11.82 6.15
N PRO A 310 -13.62 10.78 6.91
CA PRO A 310 -14.17 9.53 6.39
C PRO A 310 -15.53 9.74 5.69
N LEU A 311 -15.93 8.75 4.88
CA LEU A 311 -17.30 8.71 4.34
C LEU A 311 -18.31 8.63 5.49
N SER A 312 -19.45 9.30 5.31
CA SER A 312 -20.56 9.20 6.25
C SER A 312 -21.17 7.77 6.25
N GLN A 313 -21.88 7.41 7.31
CA GLN A 313 -22.57 6.13 7.37
C GLN A 313 -23.56 5.95 6.20
N ALA A 314 -24.30 7.00 5.83
CA ALA A 314 -25.21 6.97 4.69
C ALA A 314 -24.47 6.68 3.35
N ALA A 315 -23.26 7.21 3.18
CA ALA A 315 -22.42 6.90 2.02
C ALA A 315 -21.93 5.45 2.03
N LEU A 316 -21.54 4.93 3.19
CA LEU A 316 -21.14 3.52 3.37
C LEU A 316 -22.31 2.57 3.10
N ASP A 317 -23.52 2.89 3.55
CA ASP A 317 -24.73 2.11 3.31
C ASP A 317 -25.09 2.09 1.82
N SER A 318 -24.98 3.24 1.13
CA SER A 318 -25.16 3.34 -0.32
C SER A 318 -24.12 2.52 -1.07
N LEU A 319 -22.84 2.60 -0.68
CA LEU A 319 -21.76 1.78 -1.24
C LEU A 319 -22.06 0.28 -1.06
N ALA A 320 -22.43 -0.14 0.14
CA ALA A 320 -22.75 -1.54 0.42
C ALA A 320 -23.94 -2.04 -0.42
N ALA A 321 -24.94 -1.17 -0.69
CA ALA A 321 -26.05 -1.49 -1.58
C ALA A 321 -25.57 -1.74 -3.02
N ILE A 322 -24.66 -0.90 -3.53
CA ILE A 322 -24.08 -1.08 -4.87
C ILE A 322 -23.24 -2.36 -4.92
N GLN A 323 -22.41 -2.60 -3.90
CA GLN A 323 -21.52 -3.77 -3.82
C GLN A 323 -22.31 -5.08 -3.82
N ARG A 324 -23.50 -5.14 -3.21
CA ARG A 324 -24.38 -6.32 -3.30
C ARG A 324 -24.76 -6.65 -4.75
N GLY A 325 -24.84 -5.66 -5.63
CA GLY A 325 -25.08 -5.86 -7.05
C GLY A 325 -23.91 -6.48 -7.82
N PHE A 326 -22.73 -6.64 -7.22
CA PHE A 326 -21.60 -7.34 -7.84
C PHE A 326 -21.64 -8.86 -7.63
N VAL A 327 -22.45 -9.35 -6.68
CA VAL A 327 -22.57 -10.79 -6.37
C VAL A 327 -23.00 -11.56 -7.60
N GLY A 328 -22.31 -12.67 -7.90
CA GLY A 328 -22.57 -13.53 -9.04
C GLY A 328 -21.85 -13.12 -10.33
N GLU A 329 -21.14 -11.99 -10.35
CA GLU A 329 -20.27 -11.63 -11.48
C GLU A 329 -19.00 -12.49 -11.50
N ALA A 330 -18.39 -12.67 -12.67
CA ALA A 330 -17.06 -13.28 -12.78
C ALA A 330 -16.01 -12.38 -12.14
N ARG A 331 -15.07 -13.02 -11.45
CA ARG A 331 -13.92 -12.32 -10.86
C ARG A 331 -13.00 -11.74 -11.95
#